data_053381bd4317b5ab2201e91e00b55227
#
_entry.id   053381bd4317b5ab2201e91e00b55227
#
_cell.length_a   1.000
_cell.length_b   1.000
_cell.length_c   1.000
_cell.angle_alpha   90.00
_cell.angle_beta   90.00
_cell.angle_gamma   90.00
#
_symmetry.space_group_name_H-M   'P 1'
#
loop_
_entity.id
_entity.type
_entity.pdbx_description
1 polymer ?
#
loop_
_entity_poly.entity_id
_entity_poly.type
_entity_poly.pdbx_seq_one_letter_code
_entity_poly.pdbx_strand_id
1 'polypeptide(L)' 'MQYIEMTGKTLLKLIDLTGLSQEELRKAGVRDDSLVRVTRLGDLELRKPHKWDAIGGLLGEFDHKLRHETGLDWA' A
#
# COMPACT_ATOMS: atom_id res chain seq x y z
N MET A 1 -12.63 0.36 -10.67
CA MET A 1 -11.82 1.19 -9.75
C MET A 1 -10.35 0.99 -10.11
N GLN A 2 -9.56 2.04 -9.99
CA GLN A 2 -8.15 1.98 -10.33
C GLN A 2 -7.29 1.73 -9.11
N TYR A 3 -6.21 0.96 -9.30
CA TYR A 3 -5.29 0.57 -8.24
C TYR A 3 -3.85 0.74 -8.69
N ILE A 4 -2.95 0.84 -7.71
CA ILE A 4 -1.53 0.59 -7.90
C ILE A 4 -1.19 -0.59 -6.98
N GLU A 5 -0.69 -1.68 -7.55
CA GLU A 5 -0.30 -2.86 -6.79
C GLU A 5 1.22 -2.89 -6.59
N MET A 6 1.63 -3.39 -5.43
CA MET A 6 3.05 -3.47 -5.09
C MET A 6 3.29 -4.58 -4.08
N THR A 7 4.55 -4.92 -3.87
CA THR A 7 4.92 -5.85 -2.80
C THR A 7 4.98 -5.11 -1.45
N GLY A 8 4.92 -5.87 -0.37
CA GLY A 8 5.11 -5.31 0.96
C GLY A 8 6.48 -4.66 1.11
N LYS A 9 7.52 -5.20 0.46
CA LYS A 9 8.84 -4.61 0.47
C LYS A 9 8.84 -3.20 -0.13
N THR A 10 8.14 -3.00 -1.22
CA THR A 10 7.98 -1.67 -1.83
C THR A 10 7.18 -0.75 -0.93
N LEU A 11 6.12 -1.26 -0.30
CA LEU A 11 5.32 -0.48 0.64
C LEU A 11 6.15 0.07 1.78
N LEU A 12 7.11 -0.70 2.30
CA LEU A 12 7.98 -0.24 3.38
C LEU A 12 8.82 0.98 2.99
N LYS A 13 9.12 1.15 1.71
CA LYS A 13 9.81 2.35 1.22
C LYS A 13 8.89 3.58 1.22
N LEU A 14 7.59 3.37 1.31
CA LEU A 14 6.57 4.42 1.30
C LEU A 14 5.90 4.58 2.65
N ILE A 15 6.50 4.02 3.70
CA ILE A 15 5.88 3.94 5.02
C ILE A 15 5.47 5.30 5.56
N ASP A 16 6.22 6.36 5.23
CA ASP A 16 5.93 7.72 5.66
C ASP A 16 4.56 8.20 5.16
N LEU A 17 4.09 7.66 4.03
CA LEU A 17 2.79 8.03 3.48
C LEU A 17 1.64 7.35 4.21
N THR A 18 1.91 6.26 4.93
CA THR A 18 0.85 5.46 5.55
C THR A 18 0.43 5.96 6.92
N GLY A 19 1.28 6.73 7.58
CA GLY A 19 1.05 7.10 8.97
C GLY A 19 1.18 5.93 9.94
N LEU A 20 1.59 4.75 9.45
CA LEU A 20 1.76 3.54 10.25
C LEU A 20 3.24 3.23 10.42
N SER A 21 3.59 2.55 11.52
CA SER A 21 4.95 2.07 11.71
C SER A 21 5.13 0.73 10.98
N GLN A 22 6.39 0.35 10.78
CA GLN A 22 6.73 -0.95 10.22
C GLN A 22 6.11 -2.07 11.08
N GLU A 23 6.16 -1.94 12.40
CA GLU A 23 5.60 -2.92 13.31
C GLU A 23 4.08 -3.06 13.12
N GLU A 24 3.37 -1.94 12.98
CA GLU A 24 1.94 -1.95 12.75
C GLU A 24 1.57 -2.66 11.44
N LEU A 25 2.34 -2.41 10.38
CA LEU A 25 2.12 -3.09 9.10
C LEU A 25 2.36 -4.59 9.23
N ARG A 26 3.40 -5.00 9.94
CA ARG A 26 3.68 -6.42 10.15
C ARG A 26 2.59 -7.08 10.99
N LYS A 27 2.05 -6.40 11.99
CA LYS A 27 0.92 -6.91 12.78
C LYS A 27 -0.33 -7.07 11.93
N ALA A 28 -0.50 -6.23 10.93
CA ALA A 28 -1.62 -6.35 9.99
C ALA A 28 -1.43 -7.50 9.00
N GLY A 29 -0.24 -8.12 8.97
CA GLY A 29 0.05 -9.26 8.11
C GLY A 29 0.94 -8.94 6.91
N VAL A 30 1.46 -7.72 6.80
CA VAL A 30 2.32 -7.34 5.68
C VAL A 30 3.70 -7.94 5.84
N ARG A 31 4.14 -8.67 4.81
CA ARG A 31 5.49 -9.24 4.71
C ARG A 31 6.13 -8.71 3.43
N ASP A 32 7.43 -8.95 3.26
CA ASP A 32 8.16 -8.45 2.10
C ASP A 32 7.55 -8.95 0.77
N ASP A 33 7.05 -10.19 0.76
CA ASP A 33 6.46 -10.81 -0.43
C ASP A 33 4.94 -10.67 -0.51
N SER A 34 4.32 -9.97 0.45
CA SER A 34 2.88 -9.72 0.42
C SER A 34 2.52 -8.89 -0.81
N LEU A 35 1.32 -9.12 -1.33
CA LEU A 35 0.76 -8.26 -2.37
C LEU A 35 -0.15 -7.25 -1.71
N VAL A 36 0.10 -5.97 -1.95
CA VAL A 36 -0.72 -4.87 -1.43
C VAL A 36 -1.13 -3.99 -2.60
N ARG A 37 -2.20 -3.23 -2.42
CA ARG A 37 -2.64 -2.27 -3.43
C ARG A 37 -3.18 -1.01 -2.77
N VAL A 38 -3.08 0.09 -3.50
CA VAL A 38 -3.63 1.38 -3.08
C VAL A 38 -4.72 1.76 -4.06
N THR A 39 -5.86 2.20 -3.54
CA THR A 39 -6.93 2.74 -4.38
C THR A 39 -6.67 4.21 -4.65
N ARG A 40 -7.36 4.77 -5.66
CA ARG A 40 -7.25 6.20 -5.93
C ARG A 40 -7.74 7.08 -4.79
N LEU A 41 -8.57 6.52 -3.91
CA LEU A 41 -9.04 7.21 -2.72
C LEU A 41 -8.03 7.18 -1.57
N GLY A 42 -6.94 6.43 -1.74
CA GLY A 42 -5.89 6.35 -0.74
C GLY A 42 -6.03 5.18 0.23
N ASP A 43 -6.97 4.27 0.00
CA ASP A 43 -7.11 3.08 0.85
C ASP A 43 -5.98 2.09 0.55
N LEU A 44 -5.39 1.55 1.61
CA LEU A 44 -4.35 0.53 1.51
C LEU A 44 -4.97 -0.82 1.81
N GLU A 45 -4.82 -1.77 0.87
CA GLU A 45 -5.42 -3.09 0.98
C GLU A 45 -4.36 -4.17 0.87
N LEU A 46 -4.50 -5.20 1.69
CA LEU A 46 -3.63 -6.38 1.71
C LEU A 46 -4.36 -7.57 1.12
N ARG A 47 -3.70 -8.30 0.21
CA ARG A 47 -4.27 -9.50 -0.39
C ARG A 47 -4.31 -10.63 0.63
N LYS A 48 -5.49 -11.16 0.89
CA LYS A 48 -5.74 -12.36 1.68
C LYS A 48 -6.14 -13.50 0.72
N PRO A 49 -6.18 -14.75 1.18
CA PRO A 49 -6.50 -15.86 0.28
C PRO A 49 -7.80 -15.72 -0.51
N HIS A 50 -8.80 -15.06 0.05
CA HIS A 50 -10.12 -14.94 -0.60
C HIS A 50 -10.62 -13.51 -0.75
N LYS A 51 -9.83 -12.51 -0.38
CA LYS A 51 -10.29 -11.13 -0.43
C LYS A 51 -9.13 -10.15 -0.35
N TRP A 52 -9.43 -8.88 -0.62
CA TRP A 52 -8.57 -7.75 -0.28
C TRP A 52 -9.05 -7.16 1.03
N ASP A 53 -8.16 -6.99 1.98
CA ASP A 53 -8.46 -6.53 3.33
C ASP A 53 -7.92 -5.12 3.53
N ALA A 54 -8.77 -4.15 3.84
CA ALA A 54 -8.35 -2.78 4.08
C ALA A 54 -7.61 -2.73 5.42
N ILE A 55 -6.32 -2.34 5.36
CA ILE A 55 -5.46 -2.31 6.55
C ILE A 55 -5.04 -0.90 6.95
N GLY A 56 -5.38 0.10 6.14
CA GLY A 56 -5.03 1.48 6.43
C GLY A 56 -5.26 2.36 5.22
N GLY A 57 -4.56 3.48 5.17
CA GLY A 57 -4.68 4.42 4.06
C GLY A 57 -3.42 5.25 3.92
N LEU A 58 -3.33 5.98 2.82
CA LEU A 58 -2.25 6.92 2.57
C LEU A 58 -2.70 8.34 2.91
N LEU A 59 -1.75 9.14 3.38
CA LEU A 59 -2.01 10.48 3.88
C LEU A 59 -1.58 11.55 2.87
N GLY A 60 -2.27 12.68 2.91
CA GLY A 60 -1.91 13.87 2.14
C GLY A 60 -1.96 13.65 0.64
N GLU A 61 -1.09 14.34 -0.08
CA GLU A 61 -1.00 14.24 -1.54
C GLU A 61 -0.07 13.09 -1.93
N PHE A 62 -0.54 11.88 -1.73
CA PHE A 62 0.27 10.67 -1.93
C PHE A 62 0.46 10.31 -3.41
N ASP A 63 -0.40 10.77 -4.30
CA ASP A 63 -0.47 10.30 -5.69
C ASP A 63 0.87 10.42 -6.43
N HIS A 64 1.45 11.61 -6.44
CA HIS A 64 2.70 11.84 -7.17
C HIS A 64 3.85 10.99 -6.62
N LYS A 65 4.00 10.97 -5.30
CA LYS A 65 5.08 10.22 -4.67
C LYS A 65 4.91 8.72 -4.86
N LEU A 66 3.66 8.24 -4.75
CA LEU A 66 3.35 6.83 -4.97
C LEU A 66 3.73 6.39 -6.37
N ARG A 67 3.32 7.14 -7.40
CA ARG A 67 3.65 6.81 -8.78
C ARG A 67 5.15 6.92 -9.05
N HIS A 68 5.80 7.93 -8.49
CA HIS A 68 7.24 8.12 -8.64
C HIS A 68 8.03 6.95 -8.04
N GLU A 69 7.73 6.57 -6.81
CA GLU A 69 8.48 5.52 -6.10
C GLU A 69 8.20 4.12 -6.66
N THR A 70 7.01 3.86 -7.16
CA THR A 70 6.66 2.55 -7.71
C THR A 70 6.97 2.43 -9.19
N GLY A 71 7.08 3.55 -9.90
CA GLY A 71 7.19 3.55 -11.35
C GLY A 71 5.93 3.11 -12.05
N LEU A 72 4.81 3.04 -11.34
CA LEU A 72 3.52 2.56 -11.86
C LEU A 72 2.53 3.72 -11.99
N ASP A 73 1.49 3.50 -12.78
CA ASP A 73 0.38 4.42 -12.90
C ASP A 73 -0.91 3.68 -12.53
N TRP A 74 -1.96 4.47 -12.34
CA TRP A 74 -3.26 3.89 -12.00
C TRP A 74 -3.79 2.99 -13.11
N ALA A 75 -4.22 1.81 -12.74
CA ALA A 75 -4.73 0.82 -13.69
C ALA A 75 -6.01 0.14 -13.20
#